data_665038daa50181b4af09a2713ddd1311
#
_entry.id   665038daa50181b4af09a2713ddd1311
#
_cell.length_a   1.000
_cell.length_b   1.000
_cell.length_c   1.000
_cell.angle_alpha   90.00
_cell.angle_beta   90.00
_cell.angle_gamma   90.00
#
_symmetry.space_group_name_H-M   'P 1'
#
loop_
_entity.id
_entity.type
_entity.pdbx_description
1 polymer ?
#
loop_
_entity_poly.entity_id
_entity_poly.type
_entity_poly.pdbx_seq_one_letter_code
_entity_poly.pdbx_strand_id
1 'polypeptide(L)'
;MKKLLIPAFAFWLSCLFPSCTSTSPNHFLKEADYRNKVEADFGQKKEILNRGNLFDIFNEDMSLEEREAMMFLYAYMTPGDISDYSGEFYLKNVRLALQNRKETSWGAGIPDMIFRHFVLPVRVNNENLDNAREVFRQELMPRVEKLSMYDAVLEVNHWCHEKVIYTPTDIRTSAPMATVKTAYGRCGEESTFLVAALRAVGIPARQVYTPRWAHTDDNHAWVEAWVDGKWYFLGACEPEPVLNLGWFNAPASRGMLMHTKVFGAYDGPEEVMKTTANYTEINIIDNYGQSAPVTVTVVDAQGKAVEGAHVEFKIYNYAEFFTVANKTTDAQGKASLSAGLGDMVVYASANDHFGLQKVSFGKDKEVTLTLSHRPGAVSYTHLTLPTTSR
;
A
#
# COMPACT_ATOMS: atom_id res chain seq x y z
N MET A 1 -64.65 30.68 -63.68
CA MET A 1 -64.53 29.36 -63.02
C MET A 1 -63.30 29.47 -62.03
N LYS A 2 -63.61 29.70 -60.75
CA LYS A 2 -62.57 29.82 -59.69
C LYS A 2 -62.49 28.46 -58.99
N LYS A 3 -61.31 27.80 -59.00
CA LYS A 3 -61.07 26.59 -58.22
C LYS A 3 -60.60 26.99 -56.81
N LEU A 4 -61.37 26.46 -55.82
CA LEU A 4 -61.04 26.65 -54.37
C LEU A 4 -60.02 25.56 -53.97
N LEU A 5 -58.90 25.93 -53.45
CA LEU A 5 -57.92 25.05 -52.85
C LEU A 5 -58.13 25.04 -51.32
N ILE A 6 -58.37 23.83 -50.76
CA ILE A 6 -58.48 23.60 -49.34
C ILE A 6 -57.11 23.15 -48.83
N PRO A 7 -56.49 23.77 -47.78
CA PRO A 7 -55.27 23.27 -47.21
C PRO A 7 -55.55 22.17 -46.17
N ALA A 8 -54.87 21.04 -46.33
CA ALA A 8 -54.86 19.94 -45.37
C ALA A 8 -53.99 20.27 -44.18
N PHE A 9 -54.57 20.36 -42.99
CA PHE A 9 -53.86 20.47 -41.73
C PHE A 9 -53.37 19.07 -41.30
N ALA A 10 -52.05 18.85 -41.34
CA ALA A 10 -51.44 17.66 -40.76
C ALA A 10 -51.22 17.89 -39.24
N PHE A 11 -51.94 17.16 -38.42
CA PHE A 11 -51.75 17.13 -36.96
C PHE A 11 -50.55 16.24 -36.68
N TRP A 12 -49.43 16.86 -36.26
CA TRP A 12 -48.30 16.14 -35.69
C TRP A 12 -48.59 15.83 -34.21
N LEU A 13 -48.88 14.56 -33.92
CA LEU A 13 -49.00 14.02 -32.59
C LEU A 13 -47.59 13.73 -32.10
N SER A 14 -46.96 14.63 -31.35
CA SER A 14 -45.69 14.41 -30.67
C SER A 14 -45.92 13.51 -29.47
N CYS A 15 -45.62 12.22 -29.63
CA CYS A 15 -45.50 11.29 -28.49
C CYS A 15 -44.29 11.68 -27.65
N LEU A 16 -44.53 12.34 -26.54
CA LEU A 16 -43.56 12.50 -25.44
C LEU A 16 -43.37 11.10 -24.81
N PHE A 17 -42.35 10.38 -25.25
CA PHE A 17 -41.83 9.24 -24.49
C PHE A 17 -41.07 9.83 -23.29
N PRO A 18 -41.42 9.46 -22.04
CA PRO A 18 -40.55 9.80 -20.94
C PRO A 18 -39.24 9.06 -21.17
N SER A 19 -38.18 9.82 -21.41
CA SER A 19 -36.80 9.30 -21.39
C SER A 19 -36.54 8.81 -19.97
N CYS A 20 -36.69 7.51 -19.73
CA CYS A 20 -36.09 6.87 -18.57
C CYS A 20 -34.57 7.01 -18.71
N THR A 21 -34.01 8.04 -18.13
CA THR A 21 -32.59 8.09 -17.82
C THR A 21 -32.34 6.98 -16.80
N SER A 22 -31.95 5.80 -17.29
CA SER A 22 -31.34 4.80 -16.44
C SER A 22 -30.01 5.38 -15.93
N THR A 23 -30.04 5.97 -14.74
CA THR A 23 -28.81 6.30 -14.02
C THR A 23 -28.07 5.00 -13.81
N SER A 24 -26.93 4.84 -14.45
CA SER A 24 -26.05 3.70 -14.19
C SER A 24 -25.79 3.59 -12.69
N PRO A 25 -25.83 2.38 -12.10
CA PRO A 25 -25.57 2.22 -10.68
C PRO A 25 -24.27 2.90 -10.28
N ASN A 26 -24.28 3.66 -9.19
CA ASN A 26 -23.09 4.32 -8.67
C ASN A 26 -22.23 3.31 -7.92
N HIS A 27 -21.38 2.58 -8.65
CA HIS A 27 -20.47 1.60 -8.11
C HIS A 27 -19.28 2.27 -7.43
N PHE A 28 -18.89 1.77 -6.25
CA PHE A 28 -17.60 2.05 -5.64
C PHE A 28 -16.46 1.36 -6.40
N LEU A 29 -16.66 0.10 -6.78
CA LEU A 29 -15.74 -0.68 -7.61
C LEU A 29 -16.17 -0.56 -9.07
N LYS A 30 -15.70 0.47 -9.78
CA LYS A 30 -16.17 0.81 -11.14
C LYS A 30 -15.75 -0.23 -12.18
N GLU A 31 -14.52 -0.76 -12.08
CA GLU A 31 -13.99 -1.76 -12.99
C GLU A 31 -14.66 -3.12 -12.72
N ALA A 32 -15.41 -3.64 -13.72
CA ALA A 32 -16.21 -4.85 -13.56
C ALA A 32 -15.38 -6.08 -13.17
N ASP A 33 -14.21 -6.27 -13.78
CA ASP A 33 -13.34 -7.42 -13.50
C ASP A 33 -12.79 -7.36 -12.07
N TYR A 34 -12.37 -6.16 -11.61
CA TYR A 34 -11.92 -5.99 -10.25
C TYR A 34 -13.04 -6.17 -9.24
N ARG A 35 -14.25 -5.69 -9.54
CA ARG A 35 -15.44 -5.91 -8.71
C ARG A 35 -15.76 -7.39 -8.56
N ASN A 36 -15.81 -8.14 -9.67
CA ASN A 36 -16.04 -9.58 -9.66
C ASN A 36 -15.00 -10.33 -8.82
N LYS A 37 -13.73 -9.90 -8.90
CA LYS A 37 -12.65 -10.44 -8.07
C LYS A 37 -12.91 -10.19 -6.58
N VAL A 38 -13.25 -8.95 -6.20
CA VAL A 38 -13.54 -8.60 -4.79
C VAL A 38 -14.75 -9.38 -4.27
N GLU A 39 -15.80 -9.54 -5.07
CA GLU A 39 -16.98 -10.33 -4.73
C GLU A 39 -16.62 -11.80 -4.47
N ALA A 40 -15.78 -12.39 -5.34
CA ALA A 40 -15.30 -13.77 -5.17
C ALA A 40 -14.45 -13.92 -3.90
N ASP A 41 -13.49 -13.02 -3.68
CA ASP A 41 -12.60 -13.02 -2.50
C ASP A 41 -13.41 -12.82 -1.20
N PHE A 42 -14.41 -11.93 -1.22
CA PHE A 42 -15.34 -11.74 -0.10
C PHE A 42 -16.18 -13.00 0.17
N GLY A 43 -16.72 -13.62 -0.88
CA GLY A 43 -17.49 -14.86 -0.77
C GLY A 43 -16.68 -15.98 -0.13
N GLN A 44 -15.43 -16.17 -0.59
CA GLN A 44 -14.50 -17.15 -0.02
C GLN A 44 -14.17 -16.83 1.46
N LYS A 45 -13.90 -15.58 1.79
CA LYS A 45 -13.63 -15.14 3.17
C LYS A 45 -14.83 -15.42 4.07
N LYS A 46 -16.04 -15.10 3.60
CA LYS A 46 -17.29 -15.33 4.33
C LYS A 46 -17.52 -16.83 4.57
N GLU A 47 -17.28 -17.68 3.58
CA GLU A 47 -17.42 -19.13 3.72
C GLU A 47 -16.47 -19.70 4.81
N ILE A 48 -15.22 -19.27 4.80
CA ILE A 48 -14.21 -19.71 5.77
C ILE A 48 -14.53 -19.24 7.20
N LEU A 49 -15.02 -18.00 7.36
CA LEU A 49 -15.25 -17.35 8.66
C LEU A 49 -16.72 -17.28 9.06
N ASN A 50 -17.63 -17.99 8.39
CA ASN A 50 -19.08 -17.93 8.65
C ASN A 50 -19.44 -18.53 10.02
N ARG A 51 -19.14 -17.80 11.08
CA ARG A 51 -19.44 -18.16 12.48
C ARG A 51 -20.01 -16.94 13.20
N GLY A 52 -21.08 -17.16 13.98
CA GLY A 52 -21.72 -16.11 14.75
C GLY A 52 -22.23 -14.96 13.86
N ASN A 53 -22.03 -13.72 14.30
CA ASN A 53 -22.55 -12.51 13.70
C ASN A 53 -21.52 -11.67 12.93
N LEU A 54 -20.39 -12.25 12.54
CA LEU A 54 -19.27 -11.52 11.95
C LEU A 54 -19.63 -10.78 10.64
N PHE A 55 -20.66 -11.23 9.93
CA PHE A 55 -21.10 -10.66 8.65
C PHE A 55 -22.52 -10.06 8.71
N ASP A 56 -23.12 -9.93 9.90
CA ASP A 56 -24.50 -9.46 10.05
C ASP A 56 -24.68 -8.02 9.58
N ILE A 57 -23.62 -7.22 9.61
CA ILE A 57 -23.64 -5.84 9.08
C ILE A 57 -24.11 -5.76 7.63
N PHE A 58 -23.93 -6.82 6.83
CA PHE A 58 -24.40 -6.86 5.45
C PHE A 58 -25.91 -7.04 5.30
N ASN A 59 -26.64 -7.26 6.42
CA ASN A 59 -28.11 -7.24 6.46
C ASN A 59 -28.67 -5.83 6.70
N GLU A 60 -27.81 -4.88 7.14
CA GLU A 60 -28.19 -3.50 7.33
C GLU A 60 -28.40 -2.75 6.03
N ASP A 61 -29.17 -1.66 6.10
CA ASP A 61 -29.40 -0.78 4.96
C ASP A 61 -28.14 0.03 4.62
N MET A 62 -27.65 -0.20 3.41
CA MET A 62 -26.46 0.45 2.86
C MET A 62 -26.69 0.80 1.39
N SER A 63 -26.20 1.96 0.97
CA SER A 63 -26.09 2.26 -0.46
C SER A 63 -25.20 1.25 -1.16
N LEU A 64 -25.32 1.13 -2.50
CA LEU A 64 -24.47 0.24 -3.29
C LEU A 64 -22.97 0.58 -3.09
N GLU A 65 -22.64 1.87 -3.06
CA GLU A 65 -21.28 2.36 -2.84
C GLU A 65 -20.73 1.93 -1.47
N GLU A 66 -21.52 2.08 -0.39
CA GLU A 66 -21.17 1.62 0.95
C GLU A 66 -20.98 0.11 1.02
N ARG A 67 -21.90 -0.64 0.42
CA ARG A 67 -21.86 -2.11 0.40
C ARG A 67 -20.64 -2.65 -0.30
N GLU A 68 -20.28 -2.12 -1.47
CA GLU A 68 -19.08 -2.52 -2.21
C GLU A 68 -17.79 -2.13 -1.47
N ALA A 69 -17.74 -0.95 -0.84
CA ALA A 69 -16.62 -0.54 0.01
C ALA A 69 -16.46 -1.44 1.24
N MET A 70 -17.57 -1.83 1.89
CA MET A 70 -17.55 -2.81 2.99
C MET A 70 -17.10 -4.19 2.50
N MET A 71 -17.58 -4.66 1.33
CA MET A 71 -17.14 -5.93 0.75
C MET A 71 -15.64 -5.93 0.48
N PHE A 72 -15.09 -4.84 -0.07
CA PHE A 72 -13.65 -4.69 -0.29
C PHE A 72 -12.87 -4.76 1.04
N LEU A 73 -13.31 -4.09 2.09
CA LEU A 73 -12.66 -4.19 3.40
C LEU A 73 -12.71 -5.62 3.94
N TYR A 74 -13.89 -6.25 3.95
CA TYR A 74 -14.07 -7.59 4.50
C TYR A 74 -13.35 -8.69 3.70
N ALA A 75 -13.23 -8.53 2.39
CA ALA A 75 -12.46 -9.45 1.54
C ALA A 75 -10.99 -9.54 1.97
N TYR A 76 -10.41 -8.41 2.41
CA TYR A 76 -8.97 -8.31 2.65
C TYR A 76 -8.56 -8.04 4.11
N MET A 77 -9.50 -7.73 5.01
CA MET A 77 -9.19 -7.65 6.45
C MET A 77 -8.66 -8.97 7.00
N THR A 78 -7.81 -8.89 8.02
CA THR A 78 -7.39 -10.08 8.76
C THR A 78 -8.57 -10.71 9.51
N PRO A 79 -8.57 -12.02 9.78
CA PRO A 79 -9.59 -12.63 10.63
C PRO A 79 -9.69 -11.97 12.01
N GLY A 80 -8.56 -11.51 12.58
CA GLY A 80 -8.54 -10.76 13.83
C GLY A 80 -9.32 -9.45 13.73
N ASP A 81 -9.13 -8.69 12.65
CA ASP A 81 -9.87 -7.43 12.45
C ASP A 81 -11.38 -7.66 12.33
N ILE A 82 -11.79 -8.73 11.64
CA ILE A 82 -13.21 -9.08 11.51
C ILE A 82 -13.82 -9.49 12.86
N SER A 83 -13.04 -10.16 13.73
CA SER A 83 -13.53 -10.65 15.03
C SER A 83 -13.47 -9.62 16.15
N ASP A 84 -12.48 -8.71 16.11
CA ASP A 84 -12.18 -7.82 17.24
C ASP A 84 -12.94 -6.49 17.15
N TYR A 85 -13.45 -6.13 15.95
CA TYR A 85 -14.18 -4.87 15.73
C TYR A 85 -15.53 -5.14 15.09
N SER A 86 -16.54 -4.34 15.51
CA SER A 86 -17.91 -4.53 14.99
C SER A 86 -18.06 -4.05 13.55
N GLY A 87 -19.07 -4.58 12.85
CA GLY A 87 -19.42 -4.15 11.50
C GLY A 87 -19.76 -2.67 11.41
N GLU A 88 -20.43 -2.13 12.46
CA GLU A 88 -20.80 -0.71 12.57
C GLU A 88 -19.56 0.17 12.66
N PHE A 89 -18.49 -0.30 13.32
CA PHE A 89 -17.20 0.41 13.33
C PHE A 89 -16.69 0.61 11.91
N TYR A 90 -16.67 -0.43 11.09
CA TYR A 90 -16.21 -0.34 9.71
C TYR A 90 -17.14 0.49 8.84
N LEU A 91 -18.44 0.30 8.95
CA LEU A 91 -19.44 1.08 8.19
C LEU A 91 -19.34 2.58 8.49
N LYS A 92 -19.13 2.95 9.75
CA LYS A 92 -18.88 4.34 10.13
C LYS A 92 -17.61 4.91 9.47
N ASN A 93 -16.53 4.14 9.46
CA ASN A 93 -15.29 4.53 8.80
C ASN A 93 -15.43 4.66 7.27
N VAL A 94 -16.20 3.76 6.63
CA VAL A 94 -16.54 3.84 5.21
C VAL A 94 -17.32 5.12 4.93
N ARG A 95 -18.37 5.40 5.71
CA ARG A 95 -19.21 6.61 5.54
C ARG A 95 -18.39 7.90 5.67
N LEU A 96 -17.49 7.98 6.64
CA LEU A 96 -16.59 9.12 6.80
C LEU A 96 -15.63 9.28 5.61
N ALA A 97 -15.09 8.18 5.07
CA ALA A 97 -14.22 8.23 3.90
C ALA A 97 -14.99 8.71 2.66
N LEU A 98 -16.18 8.16 2.40
CA LEU A 98 -17.04 8.56 1.28
C LEU A 98 -17.55 10.01 1.43
N GLN A 99 -17.82 10.45 2.66
CA GLN A 99 -18.17 11.83 2.97
C GLN A 99 -17.02 12.78 2.59
N ASN A 100 -15.79 12.48 3.01
CA ASN A 100 -14.61 13.27 2.63
C ASN A 100 -14.48 13.37 1.11
N ARG A 101 -14.71 12.27 0.38
CA ARG A 101 -14.66 12.27 -1.09
C ARG A 101 -15.62 13.26 -1.72
N LYS A 102 -16.76 13.52 -1.08
CA LYS A 102 -17.78 14.45 -1.56
C LYS A 102 -17.58 15.89 -1.08
N GLU A 103 -17.05 16.08 0.12
CA GLU A 103 -17.00 17.38 0.79
C GLU A 103 -15.67 18.12 0.59
N THR A 104 -14.54 17.42 0.43
CA THR A 104 -13.24 18.10 0.26
C THR A 104 -13.02 18.53 -1.19
N SER A 105 -12.30 19.64 -1.37
CA SER A 105 -11.98 20.17 -2.70
C SER A 105 -11.17 19.20 -3.58
N TRP A 106 -10.41 18.30 -2.97
CA TRP A 106 -9.59 17.30 -3.66
C TRP A 106 -10.29 15.95 -3.86
N GLY A 107 -11.36 15.65 -3.08
CA GLY A 107 -11.94 14.32 -3.02
C GLY A 107 -12.41 13.76 -4.36
N ALA A 108 -13.05 14.59 -5.20
CA ALA A 108 -13.53 14.19 -6.52
C ALA A 108 -12.39 13.92 -7.53
N GLY A 109 -11.22 14.53 -7.32
CA GLY A 109 -10.04 14.37 -8.18
C GLY A 109 -9.21 13.10 -7.89
N ILE A 110 -9.50 12.39 -6.81
CA ILE A 110 -8.75 11.18 -6.44
C ILE A 110 -9.23 9.99 -7.29
N PRO A 111 -8.35 9.33 -8.06
CA PRO A 111 -8.69 8.13 -8.80
C PRO A 111 -9.24 7.02 -7.91
N ASP A 112 -10.17 6.21 -8.42
CA ASP A 112 -10.85 5.17 -7.62
C ASP A 112 -9.85 4.15 -7.03
N MET A 113 -8.86 3.72 -7.80
CA MET A 113 -7.80 2.83 -7.33
C MET A 113 -7.01 3.45 -6.17
N ILE A 114 -6.61 4.72 -6.28
CA ILE A 114 -5.91 5.44 -5.21
C ILE A 114 -6.79 5.57 -3.96
N PHE A 115 -8.08 5.88 -4.14
CA PHE A 115 -9.00 6.03 -3.02
C PHE A 115 -9.22 4.70 -2.27
N ARG A 116 -9.50 3.60 -3.00
CA ARG A 116 -9.79 2.30 -2.38
C ARG A 116 -8.61 1.70 -1.62
N HIS A 117 -7.37 1.95 -2.08
CA HIS A 117 -6.18 1.39 -1.44
C HIS A 117 -5.55 2.31 -0.39
N PHE A 118 -5.69 3.64 -0.50
CA PHE A 118 -4.90 4.57 0.30
C PHE A 118 -5.71 5.60 1.11
N VAL A 119 -7.05 5.63 0.97
CA VAL A 119 -7.95 6.43 1.81
C VAL A 119 -8.90 5.55 2.61
N LEU A 120 -9.57 4.60 1.95
CA LEU A 120 -10.62 3.78 2.53
C LEU A 120 -10.13 2.93 3.72
N PRO A 121 -8.99 2.20 3.63
CA PRO A 121 -8.56 1.30 4.70
C PRO A 121 -8.30 2.03 6.01
N VAL A 122 -8.73 1.42 7.12
CA VAL A 122 -8.48 1.94 8.48
C VAL A 122 -7.07 1.56 8.93
N ARG A 123 -6.72 0.28 8.75
CA ARG A 123 -5.41 -0.27 9.14
C ARG A 123 -4.28 0.30 8.29
N VAL A 124 -3.18 0.64 8.93
CA VAL A 124 -1.94 1.14 8.30
C VAL A 124 -0.82 0.11 8.42
N ASN A 125 -0.59 -0.46 9.61
CA ASN A 125 0.47 -1.41 9.92
C ASN A 125 -0.10 -2.59 10.75
N ASN A 126 0.45 -2.84 11.94
CA ASN A 126 0.03 -3.89 12.88
C ASN A 126 -0.57 -3.34 14.18
N GLU A 127 -0.94 -2.06 14.19
CA GLU A 127 -1.58 -1.38 15.30
C GLU A 127 -2.96 -1.98 15.63
N ASN A 128 -3.43 -1.76 16.85
CA ASN A 128 -4.86 -1.91 17.15
C ASN A 128 -5.63 -0.76 16.48
N LEU A 129 -6.82 -1.07 15.96
CA LEU A 129 -7.70 -0.04 15.40
C LEU A 129 -8.43 0.70 16.51
N ASP A 130 -8.78 1.96 16.24
CA ASP A 130 -9.52 2.82 17.15
C ASP A 130 -10.37 3.84 16.36
N ASN A 131 -10.98 4.79 17.05
CA ASN A 131 -11.84 5.81 16.46
C ASN A 131 -11.08 7.05 15.92
N ALA A 132 -9.79 6.90 15.62
CA ALA A 132 -8.93 8.01 15.18
C ALA A 132 -9.52 8.76 13.97
N ARG A 133 -10.05 8.05 12.96
CA ARG A 133 -10.60 8.70 11.77
C ARG A 133 -11.68 9.74 12.11
N GLU A 134 -12.58 9.42 13.02
CA GLU A 134 -13.62 10.36 13.44
C GLU A 134 -13.05 11.54 14.22
N VAL A 135 -12.24 11.25 15.24
CA VAL A 135 -11.66 12.28 16.13
C VAL A 135 -10.73 13.21 15.34
N PHE A 136 -9.85 12.66 14.53
CA PHE A 136 -8.89 13.46 13.75
C PHE A 136 -9.60 14.29 12.69
N ARG A 137 -10.65 13.75 12.06
CA ARG A 137 -11.46 14.51 11.11
C ARG A 137 -12.08 15.75 11.76
N GLN A 138 -12.64 15.61 12.96
CA GLN A 138 -13.24 16.73 13.68
C GLN A 138 -12.24 17.84 14.02
N GLU A 139 -11.01 17.47 14.38
CA GLU A 139 -9.96 18.45 14.69
C GLU A 139 -9.31 19.05 13.43
N LEU A 140 -9.13 18.26 12.38
CA LEU A 140 -8.35 18.64 11.19
C LEU A 140 -9.18 19.36 10.13
N MET A 141 -10.46 18.99 9.89
CA MET A 141 -11.24 19.61 8.83
C MET A 141 -11.30 21.14 8.93
N PRO A 142 -11.52 21.77 10.09
CA PRO A 142 -11.48 23.23 10.20
C PRO A 142 -10.12 23.86 9.85
N ARG A 143 -9.03 23.11 9.96
CA ARG A 143 -7.67 23.57 9.64
C ARG A 143 -7.38 23.49 8.13
N VAL A 144 -7.94 22.48 7.44
CA VAL A 144 -7.52 22.13 6.06
C VAL A 144 -8.56 22.45 4.99
N GLU A 145 -9.83 22.61 5.30
CA GLU A 145 -10.94 22.73 4.32
C GLU A 145 -10.75 23.84 3.28
N LYS A 146 -9.97 24.89 3.60
CA LYS A 146 -9.71 26.05 2.72
C LYS A 146 -8.34 26.01 2.06
N LEU A 147 -7.55 24.98 2.34
CA LEU A 147 -6.20 24.84 1.80
C LEU A 147 -6.21 24.10 0.46
N SER A 148 -5.13 24.24 -0.30
CA SER A 148 -4.82 23.28 -1.36
C SER A 148 -4.51 21.91 -0.76
N MET A 149 -4.62 20.85 -1.58
CA MET A 149 -4.26 19.50 -1.10
C MET A 149 -2.80 19.43 -0.62
N TYR A 150 -1.90 20.12 -1.32
CA TYR A 150 -0.48 20.23 -0.96
C TYR A 150 -0.28 20.87 0.41
N ASP A 151 -0.89 22.03 0.63
CA ASP A 151 -0.78 22.75 1.91
C ASP A 151 -1.49 21.99 3.05
N ALA A 152 -2.59 21.28 2.74
CA ALA A 152 -3.28 20.45 3.71
C ALA A 152 -2.40 19.28 4.20
N VAL A 153 -1.58 18.67 3.34
CA VAL A 153 -0.61 17.64 3.79
C VAL A 153 0.40 18.21 4.77
N LEU A 154 0.96 19.40 4.47
CA LEU A 154 1.91 20.08 5.38
C LEU A 154 1.26 20.43 6.72
N GLU A 155 0.02 20.96 6.69
CA GLU A 155 -0.73 21.33 7.88
C GLU A 155 -1.08 20.11 8.75
N VAL A 156 -1.47 18.99 8.15
CA VAL A 156 -1.73 17.75 8.89
C VAL A 156 -0.46 17.25 9.58
N ASN A 157 0.70 17.31 8.90
CA ASN A 157 1.97 16.91 9.52
C ASN A 157 2.37 17.85 10.66
N HIS A 158 2.13 19.14 10.51
CA HIS A 158 2.34 20.11 11.58
C HIS A 158 1.45 19.81 12.79
N TRP A 159 0.16 19.53 12.56
CA TRP A 159 -0.76 19.13 13.63
C TRP A 159 -0.31 17.83 14.33
N CYS A 160 0.26 16.86 13.59
CA CYS A 160 0.82 15.66 14.19
C CYS A 160 2.01 15.99 15.11
N HIS A 161 2.89 16.89 14.68
CA HIS A 161 4.03 17.36 15.48
C HIS A 161 3.61 18.08 16.76
N GLU A 162 2.50 18.82 16.74
CA GLU A 162 1.94 19.45 17.96
C GLU A 162 1.56 18.43 19.05
N LYS A 163 1.34 17.17 18.69
CA LYS A 163 0.82 16.12 19.58
C LYS A 163 1.83 15.05 19.95
N VAL A 164 2.81 14.77 19.09
CA VAL A 164 3.70 13.60 19.23
C VAL A 164 5.13 13.99 18.94
N ILE A 165 6.04 13.53 19.80
CA ILE A 165 7.49 13.67 19.61
C ILE A 165 8.13 12.29 19.46
N TYR A 166 9.24 12.23 18.73
CA TYR A 166 9.99 10.99 18.57
C TYR A 166 10.57 10.51 19.90
N THR A 167 10.31 9.26 20.23
CA THR A 167 10.96 8.56 21.33
C THR A 167 11.00 7.06 21.01
N PRO A 168 12.14 6.38 21.18
CA PRO A 168 12.20 4.93 21.01
C PRO A 168 11.19 4.23 21.91
N THR A 169 10.39 3.32 21.31
CA THR A 169 9.40 2.48 21.99
C THR A 169 9.71 1.01 21.76
N ASP A 170 8.86 0.11 22.23
CA ASP A 170 8.98 -1.31 21.89
C ASP A 170 8.60 -1.59 20.41
N ILE A 171 8.69 -2.85 20.01
CA ILE A 171 8.52 -3.27 18.61
C ILE A 171 7.07 -3.25 18.10
N ARG A 172 6.06 -3.13 18.97
CA ARG A 172 4.66 -3.11 18.55
C ARG A 172 4.20 -1.69 18.30
N THR A 173 3.66 -1.43 17.10
CA THR A 173 3.07 -0.14 16.75
C THR A 173 1.82 0.13 17.58
N SER A 174 1.77 1.25 18.27
CA SER A 174 0.60 1.71 19.03
C SER A 174 -0.53 2.18 18.11
N ALA A 175 -1.78 2.07 18.58
CA ALA A 175 -2.94 2.67 17.92
C ALA A 175 -2.80 4.20 17.83
N PRO A 176 -3.31 4.87 16.78
CA PRO A 176 -3.18 6.32 16.60
C PRO A 176 -3.65 7.16 17.82
N MET A 177 -4.78 6.82 18.42
CA MET A 177 -5.26 7.51 19.63
C MET A 177 -4.40 7.21 20.86
N ALA A 178 -3.81 6.02 20.95
CA ALA A 178 -2.85 5.70 22.03
C ALA A 178 -1.58 6.53 21.88
N THR A 179 -1.06 6.67 20.65
CA THR A 179 0.11 7.52 20.34
C THR A 179 -0.14 8.97 20.73
N VAL A 180 -1.33 9.53 20.42
CA VAL A 180 -1.70 10.88 20.88
C VAL A 180 -1.76 10.97 22.40
N LYS A 181 -2.33 9.98 23.09
CA LYS A 181 -2.43 9.99 24.57
C LYS A 181 -1.08 9.91 25.26
N THR A 182 -0.14 9.17 24.71
CA THR A 182 1.21 9.06 25.26
C THR A 182 2.10 10.22 24.85
N ALA A 183 1.73 10.96 23.79
CA ALA A 183 2.46 12.09 23.21
C ALA A 183 3.88 11.74 22.69
N TYR A 184 4.16 10.46 22.45
CA TYR A 184 5.43 10.02 21.87
C TYR A 184 5.27 8.74 21.04
N GLY A 185 6.20 8.51 20.13
CA GLY A 185 6.32 7.30 19.33
C GLY A 185 7.66 7.22 18.62
N ARG A 186 8.03 6.02 18.15
CA ARG A 186 9.12 5.85 17.18
C ARG A 186 8.58 6.08 15.77
N CYS A 187 9.43 6.01 14.76
CA CYS A 187 9.04 6.21 13.35
C CYS A 187 7.85 5.33 12.91
N GLY A 188 7.69 4.12 13.46
CA GLY A 188 6.56 3.23 13.18
C GLY A 188 5.24 3.80 13.67
N GLU A 189 5.16 4.30 14.90
CA GLU A 189 3.98 4.95 15.48
C GLU A 189 3.69 6.28 14.81
N GLU A 190 4.71 7.13 14.62
CA GLU A 190 4.56 8.46 14.03
C GLU A 190 4.04 8.37 12.60
N SER A 191 4.59 7.46 11.78
CA SER A 191 4.12 7.25 10.41
C SER A 191 2.72 6.65 10.35
N THR A 192 2.38 5.71 11.24
CA THR A 192 1.01 5.18 11.35
C THR A 192 0.01 6.27 11.73
N PHE A 193 0.39 7.13 12.69
CA PHE A 193 -0.42 8.26 13.13
C PHE A 193 -0.65 9.28 12.01
N LEU A 194 0.40 9.69 11.29
CA LEU A 194 0.27 10.64 10.18
C LEU A 194 -0.56 10.07 9.02
N VAL A 195 -0.38 8.79 8.66
CA VAL A 195 -1.23 8.15 7.63
C VAL A 195 -2.69 8.14 8.06
N ALA A 196 -2.98 7.80 9.33
CA ALA A 196 -4.35 7.83 9.85
C ALA A 196 -4.95 9.26 9.82
N ALA A 197 -4.16 10.28 10.16
CA ALA A 197 -4.57 11.68 10.14
C ALA A 197 -4.87 12.18 8.71
N LEU A 198 -4.00 11.89 7.74
CA LEU A 198 -4.21 12.23 6.34
C LEU A 198 -5.47 11.55 5.76
N ARG A 199 -5.63 10.26 6.02
CA ARG A 199 -6.82 9.51 5.59
C ARG A 199 -8.10 10.02 6.27
N ALA A 200 -8.01 10.57 7.49
CA ALA A 200 -9.15 11.13 8.20
C ALA A 200 -9.74 12.37 7.51
N VAL A 201 -8.95 13.09 6.71
CA VAL A 201 -9.40 14.22 5.89
C VAL A 201 -9.46 13.88 4.39
N GLY A 202 -9.43 12.59 4.05
CA GLY A 202 -9.60 12.11 2.68
C GLY A 202 -8.38 12.26 1.78
N ILE A 203 -7.18 12.48 2.34
CA ILE A 203 -5.92 12.53 1.58
C ILE A 203 -5.33 11.12 1.52
N PRO A 204 -5.05 10.58 0.31
CA PRO A 204 -4.44 9.27 0.18
C PRO A 204 -3.03 9.27 0.76
N ALA A 205 -2.74 8.31 1.63
CA ALA A 205 -1.45 8.20 2.28
C ALA A 205 -1.06 6.74 2.52
N ARG A 206 0.25 6.48 2.51
CA ARG A 206 0.85 5.18 2.76
C ARG A 206 2.10 5.29 3.60
N GLN A 207 2.33 4.29 4.47
CA GLN A 207 3.56 4.16 5.21
C GLN A 207 4.63 3.60 4.28
N VAL A 208 5.79 4.25 4.24
CA VAL A 208 6.99 3.76 3.55
C VAL A 208 7.89 3.10 4.58
N TYR A 209 8.54 2.04 4.20
CA TYR A 209 9.49 1.33 5.04
C TYR A 209 10.76 0.95 4.27
N THR A 210 11.91 1.33 4.81
CA THR A 210 13.20 0.74 4.43
C THR A 210 13.61 -0.26 5.50
N PRO A 211 13.67 -1.55 5.17
CA PRO A 211 13.93 -2.60 6.18
C PRO A 211 15.32 -2.51 6.77
N ARG A 212 16.27 -2.03 6.00
CA ARG A 212 17.64 -1.72 6.43
C ARG A 212 18.23 -0.62 5.55
N TRP A 213 18.89 0.34 6.15
CA TRP A 213 19.69 1.33 5.46
C TRP A 213 20.94 0.68 4.84
N ALA A 214 21.39 1.20 3.70
CA ALA A 214 22.64 0.75 3.07
C ALA A 214 23.90 1.35 3.73
N HIS A 215 23.77 2.40 4.52
CA HIS A 215 24.89 3.20 5.06
C HIS A 215 25.03 3.13 6.56
N THR A 216 24.04 2.63 7.28
CA THR A 216 24.04 2.52 8.74
C THR A 216 23.17 1.35 9.20
N ASP A 217 23.47 0.84 10.39
CA ASP A 217 22.73 -0.24 11.02
C ASP A 217 21.42 0.29 11.58
N ASP A 218 20.38 0.31 10.77
CA ASP A 218 19.01 0.63 11.21
C ASP A 218 17.98 0.42 10.06
N ASN A 219 16.73 0.57 10.41
CA ASN A 219 15.58 0.68 9.53
C ASN A 219 14.93 2.05 9.69
N HIS A 220 13.98 2.40 8.84
CA HIS A 220 13.19 3.61 9.02
C HIS A 220 11.80 3.48 8.38
N ALA A 221 10.84 4.23 8.93
CA ALA A 221 9.51 4.37 8.37
C ALA A 221 9.13 5.86 8.30
N TRP A 222 8.50 6.24 7.19
CA TRP A 222 7.98 7.59 6.97
C TRP A 222 6.68 7.52 6.16
N VAL A 223 6.23 8.61 5.58
CA VAL A 223 4.94 8.66 4.88
C VAL A 223 5.10 9.19 3.47
N GLU A 224 4.32 8.64 2.55
CA GLU A 224 3.99 9.25 1.28
C GLU A 224 2.53 9.66 1.25
N ALA A 225 2.26 10.88 0.79
CA ALA A 225 0.94 11.41 0.50
C ALA A 225 0.77 11.60 -1.01
N TRP A 226 -0.37 11.19 -1.57
CA TRP A 226 -0.69 11.43 -2.95
C TRP A 226 -1.35 12.81 -3.09
N VAL A 227 -0.76 13.68 -3.91
CA VAL A 227 -1.23 15.03 -4.16
C VAL A 227 -1.25 15.28 -5.66
N ASP A 228 -2.43 15.57 -6.20
CA ASP A 228 -2.63 16.00 -7.59
C ASP A 228 -1.90 15.15 -8.65
N GLY A 229 -1.96 13.83 -8.49
CA GLY A 229 -1.40 12.88 -9.46
C GLY A 229 0.00 12.35 -9.13
N LYS A 230 0.59 12.73 -7.99
CA LYS A 230 1.95 12.34 -7.60
C LYS A 230 2.05 11.93 -6.14
N TRP A 231 2.96 11.01 -5.85
CA TRP A 231 3.37 10.70 -4.50
C TRP A 231 4.47 11.66 -4.05
N TYR A 232 4.30 12.21 -2.85
CA TYR A 232 5.28 13.06 -2.17
C TYR A 232 5.60 12.46 -0.81
N PHE A 233 6.87 12.38 -0.46
CA PHE A 233 7.27 11.90 0.86
C PHE A 233 7.43 13.04 1.87
N LEU A 234 7.30 12.69 3.16
CA LEU A 234 7.53 13.58 4.29
C LEU A 234 7.90 12.75 5.54
N GLY A 235 8.73 13.31 6.42
CA GLY A 235 8.97 12.75 7.75
C GLY A 235 7.72 12.88 8.61
N ALA A 236 7.32 11.79 9.28
CA ALA A 236 6.12 11.80 10.09
C ALA A 236 6.35 12.54 11.41
N CYS A 237 5.46 13.46 11.73
CA CYS A 237 5.60 14.38 12.88
C CYS A 237 6.86 15.27 12.80
N GLU A 238 7.47 15.37 11.63
CA GLU A 238 8.67 16.16 11.34
C GLU A 238 8.32 17.20 10.27
N PRO A 239 7.68 18.34 10.63
CA PRO A 239 7.21 19.32 9.66
C PRO A 239 8.38 20.03 8.97
N GLU A 240 8.31 20.05 7.64
CA GLU A 240 9.22 20.76 6.76
C GLU A 240 8.44 21.79 5.94
N PRO A 241 9.07 22.85 5.39
CA PRO A 241 8.36 23.88 4.65
C PRO A 241 7.83 23.42 3.29
N VAL A 242 8.30 22.28 2.77
CA VAL A 242 7.90 21.71 1.49
C VAL A 242 7.88 20.19 1.57
N LEU A 243 7.05 19.55 0.74
CA LEU A 243 7.07 18.10 0.57
C LEU A 243 8.35 17.64 -0.16
N ASN A 244 8.68 16.36 -0.08
CA ASN A 244 9.94 15.76 -0.56
C ASN A 244 11.19 16.34 0.15
N LEU A 245 11.03 16.80 1.36
CA LEU A 245 12.10 17.23 2.24
C LEU A 245 12.02 16.47 3.56
N GLY A 246 13.19 16.04 4.04
CA GLY A 246 13.38 15.38 5.32
C GLY A 246 14.87 15.11 5.54
N TRP A 247 15.28 14.89 6.78
CA TRP A 247 16.68 14.60 7.13
C TRP A 247 17.23 13.38 6.37
N PHE A 248 16.35 12.47 5.94
CA PHE A 248 16.70 11.22 5.28
C PHE A 248 16.79 11.32 3.74
N ASN A 249 16.71 12.50 3.13
CA ASN A 249 16.80 12.64 1.67
C ASN A 249 18.07 11.99 1.09
N ALA A 250 19.23 12.31 1.65
CA ALA A 250 20.49 11.75 1.18
C ALA A 250 20.62 10.23 1.44
N PRO A 251 20.26 9.69 2.63
CA PRO A 251 20.15 8.25 2.84
C PRO A 251 19.17 7.55 1.89
N ALA A 252 17.97 8.10 1.68
CA ALA A 252 16.94 7.52 0.83
C ALA A 252 17.38 7.42 -0.64
N SER A 253 18.05 8.46 -1.17
CA SER A 253 18.55 8.46 -2.55
C SER A 253 19.63 7.38 -2.83
N ARG A 254 20.15 6.75 -1.80
CA ARG A 254 21.16 5.66 -1.87
C ARG A 254 20.66 4.38 -1.22
N GLY A 255 19.36 4.32 -0.90
CA GLY A 255 18.74 3.13 -0.32
C GLY A 255 18.69 1.97 -1.31
N MET A 256 18.73 0.76 -0.79
CA MET A 256 18.65 -0.44 -1.61
C MET A 256 17.19 -0.86 -1.85
N LEU A 257 16.29 -0.62 -0.90
CA LEU A 257 14.89 -0.96 -1.01
C LEU A 257 14.02 -0.03 -0.16
N MET A 258 12.96 0.50 -0.78
CA MET A 258 11.81 1.10 -0.12
C MET A 258 10.57 0.40 -0.59
N HIS A 259 9.73 -0.01 0.35
CA HIS A 259 8.49 -0.70 0.03
C HIS A 259 7.34 -0.20 0.90
N THR A 260 6.12 -0.54 0.50
CA THR A 260 4.91 -0.29 1.28
C THR A 260 3.97 -1.48 1.20
N LYS A 261 3.17 -1.66 2.25
CA LYS A 261 2.08 -2.63 2.27
C LYS A 261 0.80 -1.93 1.86
N VAL A 262 0.22 -2.37 0.76
CA VAL A 262 -1.06 -1.89 0.23
C VAL A 262 -2.15 -2.84 0.68
N PHE A 263 -3.22 -2.31 1.27
CA PHE A 263 -4.36 -3.10 1.68
C PHE A 263 -5.05 -3.74 0.47
N GLY A 264 -5.27 -5.03 0.52
CA GLY A 264 -6.02 -5.78 -0.49
C GLY A 264 -5.20 -6.25 -1.70
N ALA A 265 -5.91 -6.68 -2.74
CA ALA A 265 -5.34 -7.05 -4.03
C ALA A 265 -5.05 -5.79 -4.83
N TYR A 266 -3.78 -5.43 -4.93
CA TYR A 266 -3.35 -4.23 -5.62
C TYR A 266 -3.25 -4.44 -7.13
N ASP A 267 -3.75 -3.47 -7.88
CA ASP A 267 -3.79 -3.45 -9.35
C ASP A 267 -3.11 -2.20 -9.96
N GLY A 268 -2.26 -1.53 -9.18
CA GLY A 268 -1.49 -0.38 -9.62
C GLY A 268 -0.20 -0.74 -10.37
N PRO A 269 0.57 0.29 -10.80
CA PRO A 269 1.68 0.12 -11.73
C PRO A 269 3.00 -0.32 -11.08
N GLU A 270 3.13 -0.25 -9.74
CA GLU A 270 4.40 -0.52 -9.06
C GLU A 270 4.73 -2.03 -9.05
N GLU A 271 6.02 -2.35 -8.97
CA GLU A 271 6.48 -3.74 -8.88
C GLU A 271 5.92 -4.44 -7.65
N VAL A 272 5.17 -5.52 -7.86
CA VAL A 272 4.67 -6.36 -6.78
C VAL A 272 5.80 -7.25 -6.27
N MET A 273 6.12 -7.10 -4.99
CA MET A 273 7.10 -7.93 -4.30
C MET A 273 6.48 -9.21 -3.74
N LYS A 274 5.29 -9.08 -3.15
CA LYS A 274 4.56 -10.17 -2.51
C LYS A 274 3.06 -9.89 -2.48
N THR A 275 2.25 -10.90 -2.74
CA THR A 275 0.80 -10.87 -2.53
C THR A 275 0.40 -11.85 -1.45
N THR A 276 -0.46 -11.43 -0.55
CA THR A 276 -1.08 -12.25 0.51
C THR A 276 -2.60 -12.15 0.40
N ALA A 277 -3.31 -12.91 1.22
CA ALA A 277 -4.77 -12.81 1.29
C ALA A 277 -5.28 -11.45 1.83
N ASN A 278 -4.40 -10.64 2.46
CA ASN A 278 -4.80 -9.41 3.13
C ASN A 278 -4.15 -8.14 2.56
N TYR A 279 -2.97 -8.25 1.98
CA TYR A 279 -2.23 -7.11 1.46
C TYR A 279 -1.32 -7.50 0.30
N THR A 280 -0.96 -6.51 -0.48
CA THR A 280 0.10 -6.59 -1.49
C THR A 280 1.27 -5.72 -1.03
N GLU A 281 2.48 -6.25 -1.07
CA GLU A 281 3.70 -5.49 -0.83
C GLU A 281 4.28 -5.04 -2.16
N ILE A 282 4.49 -3.75 -2.32
CA ILE A 282 4.98 -3.15 -3.56
C ILE A 282 6.30 -2.41 -3.33
N ASN A 283 7.14 -2.44 -4.35
CA ASN A 283 8.42 -1.76 -4.41
C ASN A 283 8.21 -0.31 -4.90
N ILE A 284 8.74 0.64 -4.15
CA ILE A 284 8.61 2.07 -4.46
C ILE A 284 9.97 2.77 -4.48
N ILE A 285 11.06 2.03 -4.64
CA ILE A 285 12.42 2.57 -4.65
C ILE A 285 12.61 3.67 -5.69
N ASP A 286 11.91 3.59 -6.83
CA ASP A 286 11.98 4.56 -7.93
C ASP A 286 11.54 5.98 -7.53
N ASN A 287 10.77 6.14 -6.44
CA ASN A 287 10.41 7.45 -5.91
C ASN A 287 11.57 8.16 -5.20
N TYR A 288 12.66 7.44 -4.88
CA TYR A 288 13.75 7.94 -4.02
C TYR A 288 15.10 8.02 -4.72
N GLY A 289 15.40 7.10 -5.60
CA GLY A 289 16.71 7.02 -6.24
C GLY A 289 16.72 6.22 -7.52
N GLN A 290 17.88 6.13 -8.14
CA GLN A 290 18.06 5.27 -9.29
C GLN A 290 18.00 3.82 -8.87
N SER A 291 17.24 3.01 -9.60
CA SER A 291 17.14 1.57 -9.44
C SER A 291 17.55 0.81 -10.69
N ALA A 292 17.76 -0.46 -10.55
CA ALA A 292 18.00 -1.37 -11.68
C ALA A 292 17.38 -2.74 -11.37
N PRO A 293 16.79 -3.43 -12.36
CA PRO A 293 16.33 -4.79 -12.20
C PRO A 293 17.50 -5.79 -12.32
N VAL A 294 17.42 -6.85 -11.52
CA VAL A 294 18.28 -8.05 -11.67
C VAL A 294 17.39 -9.27 -11.69
N THR A 295 17.63 -10.16 -12.66
CA THR A 295 16.99 -11.47 -12.76
C THR A 295 17.95 -12.55 -12.30
N VAL A 296 17.53 -13.35 -11.33
CA VAL A 296 18.27 -14.52 -10.82
C VAL A 296 17.65 -15.77 -11.40
N THR A 297 18.45 -16.58 -12.11
CA THR A 297 18.05 -17.90 -12.57
C THR A 297 18.65 -18.95 -11.64
N VAL A 298 17.81 -19.71 -10.95
CA VAL A 298 18.22 -20.76 -10.03
C VAL A 298 18.24 -22.09 -10.75
N VAL A 299 19.38 -22.78 -10.68
CA VAL A 299 19.57 -24.10 -11.30
C VAL A 299 20.09 -25.13 -10.28
N ASP A 300 19.81 -26.39 -10.52
CA ASP A 300 20.41 -27.50 -9.75
C ASP A 300 21.89 -27.77 -10.18
N ALA A 301 22.51 -28.74 -9.54
CA ALA A 301 23.89 -29.13 -9.84
C ALA A 301 24.10 -29.66 -11.27
N GLN A 302 23.03 -30.02 -11.97
CA GLN A 302 23.03 -30.48 -13.37
C GLN A 302 22.72 -29.36 -14.37
N GLY A 303 22.48 -28.12 -13.86
CA GLY A 303 22.17 -26.96 -14.69
C GLY A 303 20.69 -26.87 -15.10
N LYS A 304 19.79 -27.68 -14.50
CA LYS A 304 18.37 -27.64 -14.76
C LYS A 304 17.72 -26.54 -13.92
N ALA A 305 16.81 -25.77 -14.52
CA ALA A 305 16.02 -24.75 -13.84
C ALA A 305 15.21 -25.34 -12.68
N VAL A 306 15.18 -24.64 -11.54
CA VAL A 306 14.46 -25.03 -10.32
C VAL A 306 13.27 -24.09 -10.13
N GLU A 307 12.07 -24.60 -10.38
CA GLU A 307 10.82 -23.93 -10.07
C GLU A 307 10.54 -23.97 -8.55
N GLY A 308 9.94 -22.91 -8.02
CA GLY A 308 9.54 -22.83 -6.62
C GLY A 308 10.71 -22.66 -5.63
N ALA A 309 11.93 -22.39 -6.10
CA ALA A 309 13.05 -22.10 -5.21
C ALA A 309 12.79 -20.79 -4.45
N HIS A 310 13.08 -20.81 -3.15
CA HIS A 310 13.04 -19.61 -2.31
C HIS A 310 14.31 -18.78 -2.57
N VAL A 311 14.12 -17.51 -2.92
CA VAL A 311 15.21 -16.57 -3.23
C VAL A 311 15.14 -15.40 -2.26
N GLU A 312 16.23 -15.15 -1.55
CA GLU A 312 16.38 -14.05 -0.60
C GLU A 312 17.42 -13.06 -1.13
N PHE A 313 17.06 -11.78 -1.16
CA PHE A 313 17.97 -10.68 -1.42
C PHE A 313 18.39 -10.08 -0.08
N LYS A 314 19.69 -10.05 0.19
CA LYS A 314 20.23 -9.71 1.50
C LYS A 314 21.23 -8.57 1.40
N ILE A 315 21.18 -7.66 2.39
CA ILE A 315 22.23 -6.65 2.61
C ILE A 315 22.95 -6.94 3.92
N TYR A 316 24.20 -6.51 4.04
CA TYR A 316 24.94 -6.60 5.28
C TYR A 316 24.59 -5.44 6.21
N ASN A 317 24.02 -5.74 7.38
CA ASN A 317 23.55 -4.76 8.32
C ASN A 317 23.44 -5.40 9.72
N TYR A 318 23.77 -4.72 10.79
CA TYR A 318 23.87 -5.28 12.15
C TYR A 318 24.75 -6.55 12.23
N ALA A 319 25.88 -6.52 11.54
CA ALA A 319 26.83 -7.65 11.46
C ALA A 319 26.24 -8.97 10.93
N GLU A 320 25.13 -8.91 10.17
CA GLU A 320 24.47 -10.06 9.53
C GLU A 320 24.05 -9.77 8.10
N PHE A 321 23.77 -10.82 7.32
CA PHE A 321 23.15 -10.70 6.01
C PHE A 321 21.63 -10.72 6.19
N PHE A 322 21.05 -9.54 6.37
CA PHE A 322 19.61 -9.36 6.59
C PHE A 322 18.84 -9.45 5.26
N THR A 323 17.78 -10.27 5.22
CA THR A 323 16.90 -10.40 4.04
C THR A 323 15.98 -9.20 3.92
N VAL A 324 16.15 -8.42 2.85
CA VAL A 324 15.30 -7.25 2.57
C VAL A 324 14.14 -7.58 1.64
N ALA A 325 14.28 -8.59 0.78
CA ALA A 325 13.22 -9.06 -0.11
C ALA A 325 13.28 -10.58 -0.30
N ASN A 326 12.10 -11.17 -0.48
CA ASN A 326 11.92 -12.58 -0.80
C ASN A 326 11.16 -12.75 -2.10
N LYS A 327 11.58 -13.67 -2.94
CA LYS A 327 10.92 -14.07 -4.18
C LYS A 327 10.86 -15.60 -4.26
N THR A 328 10.02 -16.09 -5.14
CA THR A 328 9.95 -17.50 -5.51
C THR A 328 10.18 -17.61 -7.00
N THR A 329 10.97 -18.58 -7.43
CA THR A 329 11.26 -18.78 -8.86
C THR A 329 10.04 -19.31 -9.62
N ASP A 330 9.89 -18.84 -10.86
CA ASP A 330 8.89 -19.31 -11.81
C ASP A 330 9.27 -20.67 -12.44
N ALA A 331 8.47 -21.16 -13.37
CA ALA A 331 8.70 -22.41 -14.09
C ALA A 331 10.02 -22.45 -14.91
N GLN A 332 10.60 -21.29 -15.19
CA GLN A 332 11.91 -21.14 -15.84
C GLN A 332 13.05 -20.99 -14.83
N GLY A 333 12.76 -21.15 -13.53
CA GLY A 333 13.72 -20.97 -12.44
C GLY A 333 14.11 -19.52 -12.19
N LYS A 334 13.31 -18.54 -12.64
CA LYS A 334 13.65 -17.12 -12.60
C LYS A 334 12.92 -16.39 -11.46
N ALA A 335 13.63 -15.48 -10.81
CA ALA A 335 13.08 -14.50 -9.87
C ALA A 335 13.76 -13.14 -10.15
N SER A 336 12.96 -12.06 -10.16
CA SER A 336 13.46 -10.71 -10.46
C SER A 336 13.12 -9.74 -9.32
N LEU A 337 14.01 -8.77 -9.11
CA LEU A 337 13.83 -7.66 -8.18
C LEU A 337 14.45 -6.41 -8.77
N SER A 338 13.77 -5.26 -8.65
CA SER A 338 14.37 -3.94 -8.84
C SER A 338 14.86 -3.41 -7.49
N ALA A 339 16.07 -2.89 -7.42
CA ALA A 339 16.64 -2.33 -6.20
C ALA A 339 17.54 -1.12 -6.52
N GLY A 340 17.84 -0.32 -5.51
CA GLY A 340 18.81 0.76 -5.61
C GLY A 340 20.18 0.25 -6.06
N LEU A 341 20.97 1.15 -6.65
CA LEU A 341 22.27 0.79 -7.20
C LEU A 341 23.25 0.42 -6.08
N GLY A 342 23.73 -0.83 -6.09
CA GLY A 342 24.63 -1.34 -5.06
C GLY A 342 24.71 -2.86 -5.03
N ASP A 343 25.36 -3.39 -4.01
CA ASP A 343 25.63 -4.79 -3.86
C ASP A 343 24.67 -5.47 -2.87
N MET A 344 24.16 -6.64 -3.24
CA MET A 344 23.45 -7.55 -2.35
C MET A 344 24.07 -8.95 -2.42
N VAL A 345 23.83 -9.76 -1.40
CA VAL A 345 23.99 -11.21 -1.48
C VAL A 345 22.63 -11.80 -1.81
N VAL A 346 22.57 -12.59 -2.87
CA VAL A 346 21.40 -13.40 -3.19
C VAL A 346 21.65 -14.82 -2.68
N TYR A 347 20.71 -15.30 -1.88
CA TYR A 347 20.67 -16.67 -1.39
C TYR A 347 19.45 -17.36 -2.00
N ALA A 348 19.63 -18.58 -2.50
CA ALA A 348 18.51 -19.39 -2.96
C ALA A 348 18.56 -20.79 -2.35
N SER A 349 17.39 -21.36 -2.09
CA SER A 349 17.25 -22.70 -1.53
C SER A 349 16.05 -23.46 -2.10
N ALA A 350 16.24 -24.76 -2.30
CA ALA A 350 15.19 -25.72 -2.63
C ALA A 350 15.69 -27.15 -2.34
N ASN A 351 14.79 -28.07 -1.92
CA ASN A 351 15.07 -29.50 -1.78
C ASN A 351 16.37 -29.81 -1.01
N ASP A 352 16.56 -29.19 0.15
CA ASP A 352 17.75 -29.32 1.00
C ASP A 352 19.09 -28.91 0.34
N HIS A 353 19.03 -28.14 -0.75
CA HIS A 353 20.19 -27.54 -1.38
C HIS A 353 20.07 -26.02 -1.35
N PHE A 354 21.22 -25.35 -1.30
CA PHE A 354 21.28 -23.91 -1.37
C PHE A 354 22.47 -23.43 -2.20
N GLY A 355 22.41 -22.20 -2.62
CA GLY A 355 23.50 -21.46 -3.22
C GLY A 355 23.44 -19.99 -2.81
N LEU A 356 24.55 -19.30 -2.90
CA LEU A 356 24.62 -17.87 -2.65
C LEU A 356 25.62 -17.20 -3.58
N GLN A 357 25.35 -15.96 -3.93
CA GLN A 357 26.21 -15.18 -4.81
C GLN A 357 26.04 -13.70 -4.54
N LYS A 358 27.12 -12.93 -4.65
CA LYS A 358 27.07 -11.49 -4.70
C LYS A 358 26.49 -11.02 -6.04
N VAL A 359 25.61 -10.04 -6.00
CA VAL A 359 24.95 -9.40 -7.15
C VAL A 359 25.07 -7.89 -7.02
N SER A 360 25.41 -7.21 -8.11
CA SER A 360 25.59 -5.77 -8.16
C SER A 360 24.49 -5.12 -9.01
N PHE A 361 23.48 -4.54 -8.37
CA PHE A 361 22.41 -3.79 -9.04
C PHE A 361 22.99 -2.57 -9.78
N GLY A 362 22.60 -2.41 -11.04
CA GLY A 362 23.15 -1.40 -11.94
C GLY A 362 24.34 -1.87 -12.78
N LYS A 363 24.94 -3.03 -12.45
CA LYS A 363 25.99 -3.68 -13.25
C LYS A 363 25.53 -5.02 -13.81
N ASP A 364 25.02 -5.89 -12.93
CA ASP A 364 24.47 -7.17 -13.31
C ASP A 364 23.03 -7.02 -13.80
N LYS A 365 22.64 -7.74 -14.85
CA LYS A 365 21.26 -7.81 -15.35
C LYS A 365 20.66 -9.19 -15.12
N GLU A 366 21.46 -10.22 -15.34
CA GLU A 366 21.09 -11.62 -15.17
C GLU A 366 22.23 -12.35 -14.45
N VAL A 367 21.86 -13.22 -13.51
CA VAL A 367 22.79 -14.02 -12.71
C VAL A 367 22.24 -15.44 -12.63
N THR A 368 23.10 -16.43 -12.84
CA THR A 368 22.77 -17.85 -12.63
C THR A 368 23.31 -18.30 -11.29
N LEU A 369 22.45 -18.82 -10.41
CA LEU A 369 22.80 -19.32 -9.09
C LEU A 369 22.55 -20.82 -9.02
N THR A 370 23.60 -21.58 -8.75
CA THR A 370 23.54 -23.04 -8.66
C THR A 370 23.34 -23.50 -7.22
N LEU A 371 22.35 -24.38 -7.00
CA LEU A 371 22.10 -25.02 -5.71
C LEU A 371 23.07 -26.21 -5.53
N SER A 372 24.28 -25.94 -5.06
CA SER A 372 25.35 -26.92 -4.95
C SER A 372 25.71 -27.34 -3.53
N HIS A 373 25.20 -26.61 -2.52
CA HIS A 373 25.51 -26.87 -1.12
C HIS A 373 24.36 -27.57 -0.39
N ARG A 374 24.68 -28.37 0.62
CA ARG A 374 23.71 -28.97 1.53
C ARG A 374 23.90 -28.43 2.96
N PRO A 375 22.83 -28.20 3.74
CA PRO A 375 22.96 -27.90 5.15
C PRO A 375 23.75 -29.01 5.87
N GLY A 376 24.71 -28.63 6.70
CA GLY A 376 25.57 -29.56 7.43
C GLY A 376 26.95 -29.82 6.81
N ALA A 377 27.17 -29.51 5.53
CA ALA A 377 28.51 -29.38 4.96
C ALA A 377 29.00 -27.95 5.19
N VAL A 378 29.53 -27.65 6.38
CA VAL A 378 30.09 -26.31 6.68
C VAL A 378 31.43 -26.19 5.94
N SER A 379 31.39 -25.72 4.71
CA SER A 379 32.52 -25.12 4.05
C SER A 379 32.51 -23.63 4.36
N TYR A 380 33.43 -23.20 5.21
CA TYR A 380 33.69 -21.75 5.41
C TYR A 380 34.31 -21.19 4.13
N THR A 381 33.53 -20.72 3.20
CA THR A 381 33.98 -19.80 2.21
C THR A 381 34.03 -18.41 2.83
N HIS A 382 35.24 -17.91 3.04
CA HIS A 382 35.45 -16.50 3.38
C HIS A 382 34.95 -15.65 2.20
N LEU A 383 33.73 -15.16 2.29
CA LEU A 383 33.28 -14.03 1.47
C LEU A 383 33.99 -12.79 2.01
N THR A 384 35.16 -12.50 1.46
CA THR A 384 35.77 -11.18 1.66
C THR A 384 34.93 -10.20 0.89
N LEU A 385 34.02 -9.51 1.59
CA LEU A 385 33.38 -8.32 1.06
C LEU A 385 34.49 -7.29 0.82
N PRO A 386 34.52 -6.60 -0.33
CA PRO A 386 35.42 -5.47 -0.48
C PRO A 386 35.03 -4.46 0.59
N THR A 387 35.97 -4.17 1.48
CA THR A 387 35.86 -3.05 2.42
C THR A 387 35.67 -1.80 1.56
N THR A 388 34.43 -1.27 1.53
CA THR A 388 34.26 0.08 1.02
C THR A 388 35.03 1.00 1.94
N SER A 389 36.14 1.52 1.44
CA SER A 389 36.85 2.62 2.08
C SER A 389 35.85 3.75 2.31
N ARG A 390 35.71 4.15 3.55
CA ARG A 390 34.91 5.30 3.97
C ARG A 390 35.45 6.58 3.36
#